data_fee30bdf99ddaf35502d736ba54de70a
#
_entry.id   fee30bdf99ddaf35502d736ba54de70a
#
_cell.length_a   1.000
_cell.length_b   1.000
_cell.length_c   1.000
_cell.angle_alpha   90.00
_cell.angle_beta   90.00
_cell.angle_gamma   90.00
#
_symmetry.space_group_name_H-M   'P 1'
#
loop_
_entity.id
_entity.type
_entity.pdbx_description
1 polymer ?
#
loop_
_entity_poly.entity_id
_entity_poly.type
_entity_poly.pdbx_seq_one_letter_code
_entity_poly.pdbx_strand_id
1 'polypeptide(L)'
;MQDLVSTFGLNDSAVGHLTSAVQFGFIVGTLLFAILSIADRFSPSKVFLSCAILGAIFNLGVIWDGNSLTSLLSFRFFTGFFLAGIYPVGMKIAADYYEKGLGKSLGFLVGALVVGTAFPHLLKNMTHAFPWKMVLVATSSLAILGGVLMLSFVPDGPFRRPSQKLEISAFVKVFQFPKFRAAAFGYFGHMWELYTFWAFVPIMLQTYAWAHPEVAFNIPLWSFLIIALGGLACIVGGYISQQLGTKKVAFVALLLSCICCLVSPLLFGQSSEAIFIAFLIFWGLVVIADSPLFSTLVAQNASPEIKGTALTIVNCIGFAITIISIQLLNIMRTWTSSNFIYMVLAIGPILGLLALLSKKPHLEQKR
;
A
#
# COMPACT_ATOMS: atom_id res chain seq x y z
N MET A 1 10.43 13.21 -1.78
CA MET A 1 9.75 14.06 -0.78
C MET A 1 10.70 15.05 -0.11
N GLN A 2 11.88 14.64 0.36
CA GLN A 2 12.86 15.55 0.97
C GLN A 2 13.20 16.74 0.08
N ASP A 3 13.46 16.51 -1.23
CA ASP A 3 13.76 17.59 -2.18
C ASP A 3 12.62 18.61 -2.30
N LEU A 4 11.36 18.15 -2.20
CA LEU A 4 10.18 19.01 -2.22
C LEU A 4 10.12 19.85 -0.93
N VAL A 5 10.34 19.22 0.23
CA VAL A 5 10.38 19.90 1.52
C VAL A 5 11.46 20.99 1.53
N SER A 6 12.68 20.68 1.05
CA SER A 6 13.77 21.65 0.95
C SER A 6 13.49 22.79 -0.04
N THR A 7 12.89 22.48 -1.20
CA THR A 7 12.56 23.48 -2.24
C THR A 7 11.58 24.54 -1.73
N PHE A 8 10.57 24.11 -0.94
CA PHE A 8 9.55 25.01 -0.41
C PHE A 8 9.84 25.50 1.02
N GLY A 9 11.04 25.24 1.55
CA GLY A 9 11.44 25.67 2.89
C GLY A 9 10.57 25.13 4.02
N LEU A 10 10.00 23.94 3.85
CA LEU A 10 9.13 23.30 4.82
C LEU A 10 9.95 22.57 5.88
N ASN A 11 9.35 22.34 7.04
CA ASN A 11 9.99 21.54 8.08
C ASN A 11 9.92 20.02 7.76
N ASP A 12 10.76 19.21 8.42
CA ASP A 12 10.85 17.77 8.17
C ASP A 12 9.54 17.01 8.45
N SER A 13 8.68 17.53 9.33
CA SER A 13 7.36 16.93 9.61
C SER A 13 6.42 17.00 8.39
N ALA A 14 6.66 17.90 7.44
CA ALA A 14 5.86 18.01 6.22
C ALA A 14 5.90 16.74 5.37
N VAL A 15 6.95 15.92 5.44
CA VAL A 15 7.02 14.62 4.74
C VAL A 15 5.85 13.72 5.16
N GLY A 16 5.64 13.59 6.47
CA GLY A 16 4.54 12.80 7.02
C GLY A 16 3.17 13.37 6.62
N HIS A 17 3.00 14.69 6.71
CA HIS A 17 1.74 15.35 6.34
C HIS A 17 1.41 15.20 4.85
N LEU A 18 2.38 15.40 3.96
CA LEU A 18 2.20 15.25 2.51
C LEU A 18 1.91 13.80 2.10
N THR A 19 2.52 12.83 2.79
CA THR A 19 2.24 11.40 2.57
C THR A 19 0.84 11.05 3.07
N SER A 20 0.47 11.47 4.27
CA SER A 20 -0.84 11.23 4.85
C SER A 20 -1.96 11.90 4.06
N ALA A 21 -1.71 13.06 3.44
CA ALA A 21 -2.70 13.73 2.59
C ALA A 21 -3.11 12.85 1.39
N VAL A 22 -2.16 12.13 0.76
CA VAL A 22 -2.47 11.16 -0.31
C VAL A 22 -3.31 10.01 0.22
N GLN A 23 -2.95 9.46 1.38
CA GLN A 23 -3.68 8.35 2.00
C GLN A 23 -5.11 8.77 2.35
N PHE A 24 -5.27 9.96 2.93
CA PHE A 24 -6.59 10.49 3.28
C PHE A 24 -7.45 10.75 2.03
N GLY A 25 -6.86 11.32 0.98
CA GLY A 25 -7.52 11.48 -0.32
C GLY A 25 -8.00 10.14 -0.88
N PHE A 26 -7.14 9.12 -0.83
CA PHE A 26 -7.49 7.77 -1.28
C PHE A 26 -8.66 7.16 -0.48
N ILE A 27 -8.69 7.32 0.84
CA ILE A 27 -9.79 6.85 1.68
C ILE A 27 -11.11 7.52 1.27
N VAL A 28 -11.12 8.86 1.20
CA VAL A 28 -12.32 9.63 0.83
C VAL A 28 -12.77 9.28 -0.58
N GLY A 29 -11.83 9.18 -1.53
CA GLY A 29 -12.12 8.78 -2.90
C GLY A 29 -12.72 7.37 -2.96
N THR A 30 -12.11 6.39 -2.30
CA THR A 30 -12.59 5.00 -2.30
C THR A 30 -14.00 4.90 -1.71
N LEU A 31 -14.28 5.60 -0.61
CA LEU A 31 -15.62 5.64 -0.03
C LEU A 31 -16.64 6.29 -0.97
N LEU A 32 -16.32 7.44 -1.55
CA LEU A 32 -17.22 8.13 -2.47
C LEU A 32 -17.47 7.32 -3.75
N PHE A 33 -16.44 6.75 -4.36
CA PHE A 33 -16.59 5.88 -5.54
C PHE A 33 -17.44 4.65 -5.24
N ALA A 34 -17.30 4.06 -4.05
CA ALA A 34 -18.10 2.91 -3.63
C ALA A 34 -19.57 3.32 -3.34
N ILE A 35 -19.82 4.40 -2.60
CA ILE A 35 -21.18 4.89 -2.30
C ILE A 35 -21.92 5.25 -3.58
N LEU A 36 -21.24 5.92 -4.51
CA LEU A 36 -21.81 6.32 -5.79
C LEU A 36 -21.82 5.18 -6.82
N SER A 37 -21.20 4.03 -6.50
CA SER A 37 -21.07 2.87 -7.38
C SER A 37 -20.47 3.23 -8.74
N ILE A 38 -19.46 4.09 -8.76
CA ILE A 38 -18.91 4.70 -9.98
C ILE A 38 -18.42 3.63 -10.97
N ALA A 39 -17.63 2.66 -10.50
CA ALA A 39 -17.06 1.61 -11.35
C ALA A 39 -18.10 0.60 -11.89
N ASP A 40 -19.32 0.63 -11.35
CA ASP A 40 -20.41 -0.22 -11.77
C ASP A 40 -21.36 0.49 -12.74
N ARG A 41 -21.59 1.80 -12.51
CA ARG A 41 -22.45 2.63 -13.36
C ARG A 41 -21.77 2.95 -14.70
N PHE A 42 -20.46 3.16 -14.66
CA PHE A 42 -19.66 3.50 -15.85
C PHE A 42 -18.75 2.33 -16.22
N SER A 43 -18.24 2.34 -17.46
CA SER A 43 -17.22 1.37 -17.87
C SER A 43 -15.99 1.53 -16.98
N PRO A 44 -15.50 0.45 -16.31
CA PRO A 44 -14.35 0.53 -15.43
C PRO A 44 -13.09 1.08 -16.11
N SER A 45 -12.85 0.74 -17.37
CA SER A 45 -11.71 1.26 -18.13
C SER A 45 -11.82 2.76 -18.42
N LYS A 46 -13.04 3.30 -18.61
CA LYS A 46 -13.27 4.76 -18.73
C LYS A 46 -13.04 5.47 -17.40
N VAL A 47 -13.52 4.90 -16.29
CA VAL A 47 -13.27 5.43 -14.95
C VAL A 47 -11.78 5.47 -14.66
N PHE A 48 -11.07 4.38 -14.97
CA PHE A 48 -9.62 4.27 -14.80
C PHE A 48 -8.88 5.38 -15.56
N LEU A 49 -9.15 5.57 -16.85
CA LEU A 49 -8.53 6.63 -17.65
C LEU A 49 -8.82 8.03 -17.09
N SER A 50 -10.10 8.33 -16.79
CA SER A 50 -10.50 9.64 -16.27
C SER A 50 -9.76 9.96 -14.96
N CYS A 51 -9.66 8.99 -14.07
CA CYS A 51 -8.95 9.13 -12.80
C CYS A 51 -7.44 9.21 -12.98
N ALA A 52 -6.87 8.50 -13.97
CA ALA A 52 -5.44 8.60 -14.30
C ALA A 52 -5.09 10.03 -14.79
N ILE A 53 -5.91 10.62 -15.66
CA ILE A 53 -5.73 11.99 -16.16
C ILE A 53 -5.87 13.00 -15.00
N LEU A 54 -6.94 12.93 -14.23
CA LEU A 54 -7.18 13.87 -13.12
C LEU A 54 -6.11 13.74 -12.04
N GLY A 55 -5.74 12.51 -11.67
CA GLY A 55 -4.64 12.27 -10.74
C GLY A 55 -3.31 12.84 -11.23
N ALA A 56 -3.01 12.69 -12.53
CA ALA A 56 -1.82 13.27 -13.16
C ALA A 56 -1.83 14.81 -13.12
N ILE A 57 -2.97 15.45 -13.41
CA ILE A 57 -3.12 16.91 -13.36
C ILE A 57 -2.82 17.43 -11.94
N PHE A 58 -3.44 16.82 -10.91
CA PHE A 58 -3.18 17.22 -9.52
C PHE A 58 -1.75 16.92 -9.06
N ASN A 59 -1.16 15.81 -9.53
CA ASN A 59 0.25 15.52 -9.25
C ASN A 59 1.19 16.54 -9.89
N LEU A 60 0.89 17.00 -11.09
CA LEU A 60 1.65 18.07 -11.77
C LEU A 60 1.46 19.43 -11.11
N GLY A 61 0.33 19.70 -10.46
CA GLY A 61 0.10 20.93 -9.71
C GLY A 61 1.16 21.18 -8.62
N VAL A 62 1.77 20.12 -8.09
CA VAL A 62 2.87 20.22 -7.12
C VAL A 62 4.13 20.90 -7.67
N ILE A 63 4.31 20.94 -9.00
CA ILE A 63 5.50 21.54 -9.67
C ILE A 63 5.48 23.08 -9.59
N TRP A 64 4.32 23.69 -9.40
CA TRP A 64 4.18 25.13 -9.40
C TRP A 64 5.00 25.78 -8.25
N ASP A 65 5.87 26.74 -8.61
CA ASP A 65 6.79 27.36 -7.64
C ASP A 65 6.08 28.28 -6.61
N GLY A 66 4.85 28.71 -6.89
CA GLY A 66 4.01 29.50 -5.99
C GLY A 66 3.25 28.67 -4.93
N ASN A 67 3.58 27.38 -4.77
CA ASN A 67 2.89 26.54 -3.80
C ASN A 67 3.18 26.91 -2.35
N SER A 68 2.15 26.90 -1.52
CA SER A 68 2.22 26.88 -0.06
C SER A 68 2.06 25.44 0.46
N LEU A 69 2.30 25.21 1.74
CA LEU A 69 2.02 23.90 2.36
C LEU A 69 0.56 23.49 2.15
N THR A 70 -0.40 24.42 2.27
CA THR A 70 -1.82 24.13 2.09
C THR A 70 -2.14 23.70 0.66
N SER A 71 -1.60 24.38 -0.35
CA SER A 71 -1.81 23.99 -1.76
C SER A 71 -1.17 22.66 -2.07
N LEU A 72 0.04 22.39 -1.55
CA LEU A 72 0.70 21.10 -1.68
C LEU A 72 -0.12 19.96 -1.04
N LEU A 73 -0.64 20.15 0.17
CA LEU A 73 -1.53 19.20 0.82
C LEU A 73 -2.79 18.96 0.00
N SER A 74 -3.38 20.01 -0.58
CA SER A 74 -4.57 19.90 -1.44
C SER A 74 -4.26 19.10 -2.71
N PHE A 75 -3.15 19.40 -3.41
CA PHE A 75 -2.73 18.64 -4.59
C PHE A 75 -2.47 17.17 -4.27
N ARG A 76 -1.80 16.88 -3.14
CA ARG A 76 -1.54 15.53 -2.68
C ARG A 76 -2.83 14.80 -2.31
N PHE A 77 -3.77 15.47 -1.65
CA PHE A 77 -5.09 14.93 -1.34
C PHE A 77 -5.84 14.53 -2.61
N PHE A 78 -5.97 15.43 -3.60
CA PHE A 78 -6.67 15.12 -4.83
C PHE A 78 -5.95 14.08 -5.69
N THR A 79 -4.61 14.06 -5.68
CA THR A 79 -3.87 12.94 -6.28
C THR A 79 -4.32 11.62 -5.67
N GLY A 80 -4.33 11.51 -4.34
CA GLY A 80 -4.82 10.33 -3.63
C GLY A 80 -6.27 10.00 -3.93
N PHE A 81 -7.15 11.00 -3.95
CA PHE A 81 -8.58 10.86 -4.26
C PHE A 81 -8.81 10.17 -5.62
N PHE A 82 -8.09 10.59 -6.65
CA PHE A 82 -8.23 9.98 -7.97
C PHE A 82 -7.52 8.63 -8.09
N LEU A 83 -6.51 8.33 -7.27
CA LEU A 83 -5.94 6.98 -7.19
C LEU A 83 -6.98 5.92 -6.76
N ALA A 84 -8.04 6.32 -6.06
CA ALA A 84 -9.16 5.45 -5.72
C ALA A 84 -9.92 4.91 -6.95
N GLY A 85 -9.90 5.65 -8.06
CA GLY A 85 -10.45 5.21 -9.36
C GLY A 85 -9.44 4.40 -10.20
N ILE A 86 -8.26 4.12 -9.67
CA ILE A 86 -7.21 3.34 -10.36
C ILE A 86 -7.09 1.96 -9.72
N TYR A 87 -6.59 1.86 -8.50
CA TYR A 87 -6.30 0.56 -7.88
C TYR A 87 -7.57 -0.26 -7.56
N PRO A 88 -8.61 0.24 -6.86
CA PRO A 88 -9.83 -0.51 -6.63
C PRO A 88 -10.58 -0.86 -7.92
N VAL A 89 -10.55 0.05 -8.91
CA VAL A 89 -11.16 -0.20 -10.23
C VAL A 89 -10.37 -1.27 -10.99
N GLY A 90 -9.04 -1.25 -10.91
CA GLY A 90 -8.19 -2.30 -11.48
C GLY A 90 -8.47 -3.68 -10.86
N MET A 91 -8.66 -3.75 -9.54
CA MET A 91 -9.09 -4.99 -8.87
C MET A 91 -10.46 -5.46 -9.36
N LYS A 92 -11.41 -4.55 -9.58
CA LYS A 92 -12.71 -4.87 -10.14
C LYS A 92 -12.59 -5.39 -11.58
N ILE A 93 -11.80 -4.72 -12.43
CA ILE A 93 -11.54 -5.21 -13.79
C ILE A 93 -11.00 -6.63 -13.74
N ALA A 94 -10.00 -6.92 -12.91
CA ALA A 94 -9.48 -8.27 -12.74
C ALA A 94 -10.57 -9.27 -12.30
N ALA A 95 -11.43 -8.88 -11.36
CA ALA A 95 -12.53 -9.71 -10.91
C ALA A 95 -13.61 -9.95 -11.99
N ASP A 96 -13.82 -8.97 -12.88
CA ASP A 96 -14.76 -9.08 -14.02
C ASP A 96 -14.21 -9.98 -15.15
N TYR A 97 -12.90 -10.30 -15.15
CA TYR A 97 -12.26 -11.20 -16.12
C TYR A 97 -12.03 -12.62 -15.59
N TYR A 98 -11.90 -12.81 -14.27
CA TYR A 98 -11.47 -14.08 -13.69
C TYR A 98 -12.45 -14.61 -12.64
N GLU A 99 -13.28 -15.61 -13.00
CA GLU A 99 -14.09 -16.35 -12.01
C GLU A 99 -13.25 -17.25 -11.11
N LYS A 100 -12.19 -17.85 -11.68
CA LYS A 100 -11.25 -18.74 -10.97
C LYS A 100 -9.84 -18.14 -11.01
N GLY A 101 -9.06 -18.36 -9.96
CA GLY A 101 -7.67 -17.88 -9.91
C GLY A 101 -7.51 -16.39 -9.59
N LEU A 102 -8.53 -15.74 -9.03
CA LEU A 102 -8.51 -14.33 -8.66
C LEU A 102 -7.29 -13.98 -7.78
N GLY A 103 -6.90 -14.84 -6.85
CA GLY A 103 -5.72 -14.62 -5.99
C GLY A 103 -4.42 -14.47 -6.79
N LYS A 104 -4.24 -15.25 -7.88
CA LYS A 104 -3.10 -15.11 -8.79
C LYS A 104 -3.15 -13.76 -9.52
N SER A 105 -4.31 -13.39 -10.06
CA SER A 105 -4.49 -12.12 -10.78
C SER A 105 -4.26 -10.92 -9.86
N LEU A 106 -4.75 -10.97 -8.63
CA LEU A 106 -4.47 -9.96 -7.61
C LEU A 106 -2.98 -9.92 -7.23
N GLY A 107 -2.29 -11.07 -7.21
CA GLY A 107 -0.84 -11.12 -7.00
C GLY A 107 -0.07 -10.33 -8.07
N PHE A 108 -0.43 -10.45 -9.34
CA PHE A 108 0.15 -9.64 -10.42
C PHE A 108 -0.21 -8.16 -10.31
N LEU A 109 -1.48 -7.85 -10.00
CA LEU A 109 -1.93 -6.46 -9.86
C LEU A 109 -1.23 -5.75 -8.69
N VAL A 110 -1.16 -6.40 -7.53
CA VAL A 110 -0.45 -5.86 -6.36
C VAL A 110 1.04 -5.80 -6.63
N GLY A 111 1.63 -6.80 -7.29
CA GLY A 111 3.03 -6.78 -7.72
C GLY A 111 3.34 -5.57 -8.61
N ALA A 112 2.48 -5.27 -9.58
CA ALA A 112 2.60 -4.07 -10.43
C ALA A 112 2.47 -2.77 -9.62
N LEU A 113 1.54 -2.73 -8.65
CA LEU A 113 1.40 -1.59 -7.71
C LEU A 113 2.70 -1.36 -6.93
N VAL A 114 3.32 -2.43 -6.43
CA VAL A 114 4.60 -2.35 -5.67
C VAL A 114 5.72 -1.76 -6.53
N VAL A 115 5.89 -2.27 -7.76
CA VAL A 115 6.88 -1.76 -8.71
C VAL A 115 6.59 -0.29 -9.03
N GLY A 116 5.31 0.06 -9.28
CA GLY A 116 4.89 1.43 -9.51
C GLY A 116 5.16 2.37 -8.34
N THR A 117 4.98 1.89 -7.11
CA THR A 117 5.30 2.65 -5.89
C THR A 117 6.81 2.87 -5.72
N ALA A 118 7.62 1.90 -6.11
CA ALA A 118 9.07 2.00 -6.07
C ALA A 118 9.65 2.88 -7.19
N PHE A 119 8.97 2.97 -8.34
CA PHE A 119 9.48 3.58 -9.57
C PHE A 119 9.96 5.04 -9.43
N PRO A 120 9.36 5.93 -8.63
CA PRO A 120 9.89 7.27 -8.37
C PRO A 120 11.33 7.27 -7.81
N HIS A 121 11.71 6.25 -7.04
CA HIS A 121 13.07 6.12 -6.55
C HIS A 121 14.06 5.78 -7.66
N LEU A 122 13.65 4.90 -8.60
CA LEU A 122 14.45 4.58 -9.79
C LEU A 122 14.64 5.81 -10.68
N LEU A 123 13.57 6.56 -10.93
CA LEU A 123 13.64 7.82 -11.69
C LEU A 123 14.60 8.81 -11.02
N LYS A 124 14.52 8.95 -9.70
CA LYS A 124 15.44 9.81 -8.94
C LYS A 124 16.89 9.35 -9.10
N ASN A 125 17.15 8.05 -9.14
CA ASN A 125 18.48 7.52 -9.37
C ASN A 125 19.01 7.82 -10.78
N MET A 126 18.17 7.64 -11.80
CA MET A 126 18.55 7.89 -13.20
C MET A 126 18.76 9.37 -13.50
N THR A 127 18.13 10.24 -12.73
CA THR A 127 18.07 11.68 -12.99
C THR A 127 18.94 12.48 -12.02
N HIS A 128 20.12 11.98 -11.65
CA HIS A 128 21.06 12.74 -10.77
C HIS A 128 21.33 14.19 -11.23
N ALA A 129 21.16 14.48 -12.53
CA ALA A 129 21.28 15.80 -13.11
C ALA A 129 19.94 16.54 -13.30
N PHE A 130 18.79 15.91 -13.05
CA PHE A 130 17.47 16.50 -13.29
C PHE A 130 16.75 16.87 -11.99
N PRO A 131 16.03 17.99 -11.95
CA PRO A 131 15.27 18.40 -10.80
C PRO A 131 14.16 17.39 -10.46
N TRP A 132 13.81 17.27 -9.18
CA TRP A 132 12.73 16.40 -8.66
C TRP A 132 11.40 16.57 -9.42
N LYS A 133 11.17 17.74 -10.04
CA LYS A 133 10.01 18.02 -10.90
C LYS A 133 9.88 17.02 -12.05
N MET A 134 10.99 16.53 -12.61
CA MET A 134 10.97 15.54 -13.69
C MET A 134 10.40 14.19 -13.25
N VAL A 135 10.56 13.81 -11.98
CA VAL A 135 9.93 12.60 -11.43
C VAL A 135 8.41 12.72 -11.48
N LEU A 136 7.87 13.90 -11.11
CA LEU A 136 6.42 14.16 -11.18
C LEU A 136 5.90 14.16 -12.61
N VAL A 137 6.66 14.76 -13.55
CA VAL A 137 6.29 14.72 -14.97
C VAL A 137 6.28 13.29 -15.51
N ALA A 138 7.34 12.52 -15.24
CA ALA A 138 7.46 11.14 -15.71
C ALA A 138 6.35 10.25 -15.15
N THR A 139 6.10 10.32 -13.84
CA THR A 139 5.04 9.52 -13.18
C THR A 139 3.64 9.91 -13.67
N SER A 140 3.39 11.20 -13.90
CA SER A 140 2.11 11.67 -14.44
C SER A 140 1.92 11.22 -15.90
N SER A 141 2.97 11.29 -16.73
CA SER A 141 2.93 10.81 -18.11
C SER A 141 2.66 9.30 -18.18
N LEU A 142 3.33 8.52 -17.33
CA LEU A 142 3.10 7.07 -17.22
C LEU A 142 1.69 6.74 -16.73
N ALA A 143 1.13 7.52 -15.81
CA ALA A 143 -0.24 7.34 -15.37
C ALA A 143 -1.25 7.54 -16.50
N ILE A 144 -1.08 8.62 -17.29
CA ILE A 144 -1.93 8.88 -18.46
C ILE A 144 -1.75 7.77 -19.51
N LEU A 145 -0.51 7.39 -19.81
CA LEU A 145 -0.22 6.30 -20.75
C LEU A 145 -0.88 5.00 -20.32
N GLY A 146 -0.75 4.62 -19.03
CA GLY A 146 -1.41 3.44 -18.45
C GLY A 146 -2.93 3.51 -18.57
N GLY A 147 -3.52 4.69 -18.35
CA GLY A 147 -4.96 4.93 -18.55
C GLY A 147 -5.41 4.74 -19.99
N VAL A 148 -4.63 5.28 -20.95
CA VAL A 148 -4.89 5.13 -22.39
C VAL A 148 -4.78 3.66 -22.82
N LEU A 149 -3.72 2.96 -22.38
CA LEU A 149 -3.56 1.53 -22.67
C LEU A 149 -4.71 0.70 -22.09
N MET A 150 -5.14 1.00 -20.84
CA MET A 150 -6.27 0.33 -20.21
C MET A 150 -7.55 0.52 -21.04
N LEU A 151 -7.88 1.74 -21.45
CA LEU A 151 -9.07 2.00 -22.26
C LEU A 151 -8.99 1.34 -23.65
N SER A 152 -7.79 1.32 -24.28
CA SER A 152 -7.62 0.83 -25.65
C SER A 152 -7.61 -0.70 -25.74
N PHE A 153 -7.08 -1.40 -24.74
CA PHE A 153 -6.83 -2.84 -24.82
C PHE A 153 -7.65 -3.68 -23.85
N VAL A 154 -8.33 -3.05 -22.89
CA VAL A 154 -9.09 -3.80 -21.85
C VAL A 154 -10.56 -3.41 -21.91
N PRO A 155 -11.37 -4.12 -22.73
CA PRO A 155 -12.82 -3.93 -22.75
C PRO A 155 -13.45 -4.35 -21.43
N ASP A 156 -14.73 -4.06 -21.25
CA ASP A 156 -15.48 -4.51 -20.07
C ASP A 156 -15.47 -6.06 -19.98
N GLY A 157 -15.17 -6.59 -18.79
CA GLY A 157 -14.98 -8.02 -18.58
C GLY A 157 -16.29 -8.83 -18.75
N PRO A 158 -16.18 -10.11 -19.21
CA PRO A 158 -17.35 -10.96 -19.51
C PRO A 158 -18.19 -11.33 -18.27
N PHE A 159 -17.60 -11.27 -17.07
CA PHE A 159 -18.27 -11.60 -15.81
C PHE A 159 -18.71 -10.35 -15.03
N ARG A 160 -18.78 -9.19 -15.70
CA ARG A 160 -19.24 -7.94 -15.09
C ARG A 160 -20.67 -8.09 -14.59
N ARG A 161 -20.86 -7.87 -13.29
CA ARG A 161 -22.17 -7.89 -12.64
C ARG A 161 -22.63 -6.47 -12.31
N PRO A 162 -23.96 -6.19 -12.39
CA PRO A 162 -24.50 -4.91 -11.92
C PRO A 162 -24.17 -4.66 -10.45
N SER A 163 -23.97 -3.39 -10.10
CA SER A 163 -23.68 -3.00 -8.74
C SER A 163 -24.80 -3.39 -7.78
N GLN A 164 -24.39 -3.94 -6.66
CA GLN A 164 -25.20 -3.86 -5.45
C GLN A 164 -24.88 -2.55 -4.73
N LYS A 165 -25.91 -1.84 -4.28
CA LYS A 165 -25.73 -0.60 -3.50
C LYS A 165 -24.92 -0.90 -2.25
N LEU A 166 -23.99 -0.01 -1.91
CA LEU A 166 -23.21 -0.12 -0.68
C LEU A 166 -24.17 -0.04 0.52
N GLU A 167 -24.39 -1.18 1.19
CA GLU A 167 -25.19 -1.21 2.42
C GLU A 167 -24.29 -0.88 3.61
N ILE A 168 -24.40 0.34 4.12
CA ILE A 168 -23.66 0.77 5.31
C ILE A 168 -23.98 -0.12 6.53
N SER A 169 -25.21 -0.66 6.60
CA SER A 169 -25.60 -1.62 7.64
C SER A 169 -24.80 -2.93 7.59
N ALA A 170 -24.33 -3.33 6.41
CA ALA A 170 -23.47 -4.49 6.24
C ALA A 170 -22.10 -4.32 6.91
N PHE A 171 -21.68 -3.07 7.16
CA PHE A 171 -20.43 -2.73 7.84
C PHE A 171 -20.29 -3.42 9.20
N VAL A 172 -21.31 -3.28 10.06
CA VAL A 172 -21.26 -3.87 11.40
C VAL A 172 -21.48 -5.40 11.34
N LYS A 173 -22.40 -5.84 10.48
CA LYS A 173 -22.77 -7.25 10.35
C LYS A 173 -21.60 -8.13 9.90
N VAL A 174 -20.77 -7.66 8.99
CA VAL A 174 -19.63 -8.42 8.43
C VAL A 174 -18.60 -8.77 9.52
N PHE A 175 -18.35 -7.85 10.47
CA PHE A 175 -17.40 -8.11 11.56
C PHE A 175 -17.93 -9.08 12.63
N GLN A 176 -19.20 -9.47 12.58
CA GLN A 176 -19.74 -10.51 13.47
C GLN A 176 -19.21 -11.90 13.11
N PHE A 177 -18.78 -12.12 11.85
CA PHE A 177 -18.24 -13.40 11.40
C PHE A 177 -16.77 -13.58 11.83
N PRO A 178 -16.44 -14.58 12.68
CA PRO A 178 -15.09 -14.73 13.23
C PRO A 178 -13.99 -14.89 12.18
N LYS A 179 -14.27 -15.64 11.10
CA LYS A 179 -13.29 -15.84 10.00
C LYS A 179 -13.01 -14.55 9.24
N PHE A 180 -14.06 -13.75 8.96
CA PHE A 180 -13.92 -12.44 8.34
C PHE A 180 -13.12 -11.49 9.24
N ARG A 181 -13.49 -11.42 10.50
CA ARG A 181 -12.81 -10.58 11.49
C ARG A 181 -11.32 -10.93 11.61
N ALA A 182 -10.96 -12.21 11.65
CA ALA A 182 -9.56 -12.63 11.68
C ALA A 182 -8.80 -12.19 10.42
N ALA A 183 -9.41 -12.32 9.24
CA ALA A 183 -8.81 -11.85 7.98
C ALA A 183 -8.65 -10.32 7.95
N ALA A 184 -9.67 -9.58 8.40
CA ALA A 184 -9.64 -8.11 8.45
C ALA A 184 -8.58 -7.60 9.44
N PHE A 185 -8.48 -8.16 10.64
CA PHE A 185 -7.44 -7.78 11.61
C PHE A 185 -6.04 -8.17 11.14
N GLY A 186 -5.89 -9.30 10.43
CA GLY A 186 -4.64 -9.64 9.76
C GLY A 186 -4.23 -8.57 8.75
N TYR A 187 -5.17 -8.14 7.90
CA TYR A 187 -4.97 -7.04 6.95
C TYR A 187 -4.62 -5.72 7.65
N PHE A 188 -5.30 -5.37 8.74
CA PHE A 188 -5.02 -4.16 9.51
C PHE A 188 -3.61 -4.17 10.10
N GLY A 189 -3.17 -5.33 10.62
CA GLY A 189 -1.81 -5.52 11.12
C GLY A 189 -0.75 -5.34 10.03
N HIS A 190 -0.98 -5.91 8.85
CA HIS A 190 -0.17 -5.72 7.66
C HIS A 190 -0.10 -4.24 7.24
N MET A 191 -1.24 -3.54 7.18
CA MET A 191 -1.32 -2.13 6.76
C MET A 191 -0.63 -1.18 7.75
N TRP A 192 -0.61 -1.48 9.05
CA TRP A 192 0.13 -0.72 10.06
C TRP A 192 1.62 -0.64 9.73
N GLU A 193 2.19 -1.72 9.22
CA GLU A 193 3.62 -1.82 8.91
C GLU A 193 3.97 -1.33 7.51
N LEU A 194 3.26 -1.81 6.48
CA LEU A 194 3.66 -1.75 5.09
C LEU A 194 4.02 -0.35 4.59
N TYR A 195 3.06 0.57 4.60
CA TYR A 195 3.26 1.90 4.03
C TYR A 195 4.23 2.74 4.85
N THR A 196 4.29 2.49 6.15
CA THR A 196 5.27 3.12 7.02
C THR A 196 6.67 2.61 6.71
N PHE A 197 6.86 1.30 6.54
CA PHE A 197 8.13 0.73 6.09
C PHE A 197 8.57 1.37 4.76
N TRP A 198 7.72 1.41 3.74
CA TRP A 198 8.06 2.03 2.46
C TRP A 198 8.43 3.50 2.55
N ALA A 199 7.69 4.27 3.33
CA ALA A 199 7.98 5.69 3.53
C ALA A 199 9.32 5.93 4.21
N PHE A 200 9.74 5.00 5.09
CA PHE A 200 10.94 5.14 5.92
C PHE A 200 12.17 4.39 5.37
N VAL A 201 12.06 3.52 4.37
CA VAL A 201 13.22 2.85 3.74
C VAL A 201 14.35 3.83 3.36
N PRO A 202 14.10 4.96 2.66
CA PRO A 202 15.17 5.90 2.35
C PRO A 202 15.81 6.50 3.60
N ILE A 203 15.02 6.69 4.64
CA ILE A 203 15.48 7.25 5.92
C ILE A 203 16.30 6.21 6.70
N MET A 204 15.90 4.93 6.68
CA MET A 204 16.68 3.84 7.28
C MET A 204 18.07 3.74 6.64
N LEU A 205 18.13 3.78 5.30
CA LEU A 205 19.40 3.78 4.56
C LEU A 205 20.27 5.00 4.91
N GLN A 206 19.67 6.19 4.97
CA GLN A 206 20.39 7.41 5.33
C GLN A 206 20.91 7.36 6.78
N THR A 207 20.09 6.87 7.72
CA THR A 207 20.47 6.74 9.13
C THR A 207 21.64 5.76 9.30
N TYR A 208 21.61 4.64 8.58
CA TYR A 208 22.72 3.69 8.58
C TYR A 208 24.01 4.31 8.02
N ALA A 209 23.94 5.02 6.89
CA ALA A 209 25.08 5.69 6.28
C ALA A 209 25.69 6.78 7.18
N TRP A 210 24.87 7.49 7.96
CA TRP A 210 25.40 8.47 8.94
C TRP A 210 26.14 7.80 10.10
N ALA A 211 25.69 6.61 10.51
CA ALA A 211 26.36 5.84 11.58
C ALA A 211 27.65 5.12 11.08
N HIS A 212 27.78 4.92 9.77
CA HIS A 212 28.90 4.22 9.11
C HIS A 212 29.45 5.08 7.97
N PRO A 213 30.33 6.07 8.26
CA PRO A 213 30.81 7.03 7.27
C PRO A 213 31.56 6.43 6.08
N GLU A 214 32.06 5.21 6.23
CA GLU A 214 32.72 4.43 5.17
C GLU A 214 31.74 3.90 4.12
N VAL A 215 30.43 3.90 4.41
CA VAL A 215 29.40 3.37 3.53
C VAL A 215 28.81 4.48 2.66
N ALA A 216 28.85 4.30 1.36
CA ALA A 216 28.30 5.23 0.37
C ALA A 216 27.12 4.60 -0.37
N PHE A 217 25.92 4.59 0.24
CA PHE A 217 24.72 4.06 -0.43
C PHE A 217 24.23 4.97 -1.55
N ASN A 218 23.89 4.36 -2.67
CA ASN A 218 22.97 4.98 -3.61
C ASN A 218 21.54 4.80 -3.06
N ILE A 219 21.12 5.70 -2.18
CA ILE A 219 19.85 5.61 -1.45
C ILE A 219 18.63 5.45 -2.39
N PRO A 220 18.49 6.22 -3.50
CA PRO A 220 17.40 6.02 -4.42
C PRO A 220 17.37 4.62 -5.04
N LEU A 221 18.51 4.11 -5.49
CA LEU A 221 18.60 2.78 -6.09
C LEU A 221 18.24 1.68 -5.10
N TRP A 222 18.82 1.72 -3.90
CA TRP A 222 18.52 0.72 -2.87
C TRP A 222 17.06 0.80 -2.41
N SER A 223 16.50 1.99 -2.27
CA SER A 223 15.07 2.16 -1.97
C SER A 223 14.19 1.54 -3.05
N PHE A 224 14.53 1.74 -4.33
CA PHE A 224 13.83 1.10 -5.43
C PHE A 224 13.92 -0.42 -5.33
N LEU A 225 15.11 -0.99 -5.17
CA LEU A 225 15.30 -2.45 -5.13
C LEU A 225 14.58 -3.09 -3.93
N ILE A 226 14.71 -2.51 -2.73
CA ILE A 226 14.09 -3.03 -1.51
C ILE A 226 12.57 -3.09 -1.66
N ILE A 227 11.96 -2.05 -2.25
CA ILE A 227 10.51 -2.00 -2.43
C ILE A 227 10.08 -2.86 -3.64
N ALA A 228 10.70 -2.68 -4.81
CA ALA A 228 10.28 -3.30 -6.06
C ALA A 228 10.35 -4.83 -6.04
N LEU A 229 11.37 -5.42 -5.39
CA LEU A 229 11.50 -6.87 -5.22
C LEU A 229 10.31 -7.48 -4.48
N GLY A 230 9.62 -6.71 -3.62
CA GLY A 230 8.37 -7.11 -3.00
C GLY A 230 7.27 -7.47 -4.00
N GLY A 231 7.30 -6.88 -5.20
CA GLY A 231 6.38 -7.24 -6.30
C GLY A 231 6.51 -8.71 -6.72
N LEU A 232 7.73 -9.24 -6.76
CA LEU A 232 7.96 -10.66 -7.02
C LEU A 232 7.43 -11.53 -5.87
N ALA A 233 7.59 -11.09 -4.63
CA ALA A 233 7.07 -11.80 -3.46
C ALA A 233 5.53 -11.92 -3.48
N CYS A 234 4.80 -10.91 -3.96
CA CYS A 234 3.35 -10.99 -4.17
C CYS A 234 2.96 -12.09 -5.16
N ILE A 235 3.67 -12.17 -6.29
CA ILE A 235 3.42 -13.18 -7.33
C ILE A 235 3.72 -14.58 -6.79
N VAL A 236 4.90 -14.77 -6.21
CA VAL A 236 5.36 -16.05 -5.64
C VAL A 236 4.43 -16.48 -4.49
N GLY A 237 4.07 -15.56 -3.58
CA GLY A 237 3.12 -15.80 -2.50
C GLY A 237 1.74 -16.23 -3.02
N GLY A 238 1.27 -15.61 -4.11
CA GLY A 238 0.05 -16.00 -4.82
C GLY A 238 0.08 -17.45 -5.31
N TYR A 239 1.17 -17.88 -5.93
CA TYR A 239 1.34 -19.27 -6.39
C TYR A 239 1.45 -20.27 -5.22
N ILE A 240 2.28 -19.97 -4.22
CA ILE A 240 2.48 -20.84 -3.05
C ILE A 240 1.15 -21.00 -2.28
N SER A 241 0.33 -19.95 -2.22
CA SER A 241 -0.95 -19.97 -1.52
C SER A 241 -1.96 -20.94 -2.11
N GLN A 242 -1.85 -21.26 -3.40
CA GLN A 242 -2.70 -22.28 -4.05
C GLN A 242 -2.39 -23.69 -3.55
N GLN A 243 -1.16 -23.96 -3.17
CA GLN A 243 -0.70 -25.29 -2.70
C GLN A 243 -0.81 -25.43 -1.18
N LEU A 244 -0.34 -24.42 -0.43
CA LEU A 244 -0.26 -24.47 1.03
C LEU A 244 -1.46 -23.86 1.76
N GLY A 245 -2.37 -23.19 1.02
CA GLY A 245 -3.51 -22.47 1.55
C GLY A 245 -3.21 -21.02 1.91
N THR A 246 -4.12 -20.13 1.51
CA THR A 246 -3.98 -18.68 1.61
C THR A 246 -3.70 -18.19 3.05
N LYS A 247 -4.44 -18.72 4.04
CA LYS A 247 -4.28 -18.32 5.45
C LYS A 247 -2.88 -18.66 5.99
N LYS A 248 -2.35 -19.84 5.64
CA LYS A 248 -1.04 -20.28 6.13
C LYS A 248 0.09 -19.43 5.58
N VAL A 249 0.04 -19.13 4.28
CA VAL A 249 1.08 -18.32 3.62
C VAL A 249 1.03 -16.88 4.13
N ALA A 250 -0.17 -16.29 4.26
CA ALA A 250 -0.34 -14.95 4.83
C ALA A 250 0.18 -14.88 6.28
N PHE A 251 -0.12 -15.90 7.10
CA PHE A 251 0.36 -15.97 8.48
C PHE A 251 1.89 -16.01 8.55
N VAL A 252 2.53 -16.85 7.73
CA VAL A 252 4.00 -16.98 7.72
C VAL A 252 4.66 -15.68 7.26
N ALA A 253 4.16 -15.04 6.20
CA ALA A 253 4.70 -13.77 5.72
C ALA A 253 4.58 -12.68 6.79
N LEU A 254 3.40 -12.52 7.42
CA LEU A 254 3.18 -11.57 8.52
C LEU A 254 4.06 -11.87 9.74
N LEU A 255 4.31 -13.14 10.06
CA LEU A 255 5.20 -13.53 11.16
C LEU A 255 6.66 -13.15 10.87
N LEU A 256 7.14 -13.43 9.66
CA LEU A 256 8.50 -13.08 9.26
C LEU A 256 8.71 -11.56 9.26
N SER A 257 7.73 -10.80 8.78
CA SER A 257 7.76 -9.35 8.79
C SER A 257 7.75 -8.80 10.24
N CYS A 258 6.94 -9.37 11.13
CA CYS A 258 6.96 -9.07 12.56
C CYS A 258 8.34 -9.28 13.19
N ILE A 259 9.00 -10.39 12.86
CA ILE A 259 10.36 -10.67 13.33
C ILE A 259 11.32 -9.60 12.81
N CYS A 260 11.22 -9.20 11.53
CA CYS A 260 12.02 -8.11 10.98
C CYS A 260 11.85 -6.80 11.76
N CYS A 261 10.63 -6.42 12.14
CA CYS A 261 10.39 -5.25 12.98
C CYS A 261 11.15 -5.33 14.30
N LEU A 262 11.06 -6.48 14.98
CA LEU A 262 11.64 -6.67 16.31
C LEU A 262 13.18 -6.72 16.29
N VAL A 263 13.78 -7.30 15.25
CA VAL A 263 15.25 -7.40 15.13
C VAL A 263 15.88 -6.18 14.47
N SER A 264 15.09 -5.29 13.88
CA SER A 264 15.59 -4.15 13.11
C SER A 264 16.64 -3.30 13.87
N PRO A 265 16.51 -3.00 15.18
CA PRO A 265 17.52 -2.17 15.86
C PRO A 265 18.91 -2.82 15.87
N LEU A 266 18.98 -4.15 15.90
CA LEU A 266 20.25 -4.88 15.91
C LEU A 266 21.00 -4.73 14.58
N LEU A 267 20.26 -4.57 13.49
CA LEU A 267 20.83 -4.47 12.14
C LEU A 267 21.44 -3.09 11.86
N PHE A 268 20.95 -2.05 12.52
CA PHE A 268 21.55 -0.72 12.42
C PHE A 268 22.94 -0.64 13.07
N GLY A 269 23.25 -1.54 14.02
CA GLY A 269 24.55 -1.64 14.65
C GLY A 269 25.56 -2.55 13.92
N GLN A 270 25.15 -3.18 12.81
CA GLN A 270 26.05 -4.07 12.04
C GLN A 270 27.06 -3.27 11.23
N SER A 271 28.34 -3.69 11.27
CA SER A 271 29.39 -3.06 10.47
C SER A 271 29.33 -3.45 8.98
N SER A 272 28.68 -4.56 8.64
CA SER A 272 28.57 -5.03 7.26
C SER A 272 27.36 -4.41 6.56
N GLU A 273 27.61 -3.54 5.59
CA GLU A 273 26.56 -2.98 4.73
C GLU A 273 25.76 -4.05 3.99
N ALA A 274 26.42 -5.14 3.56
CA ALA A 274 25.77 -6.24 2.85
C ALA A 274 24.74 -6.95 3.71
N ILE A 275 25.01 -7.13 5.02
CA ILE A 275 24.05 -7.73 5.96
C ILE A 275 22.86 -6.79 6.15
N PHE A 276 23.09 -5.50 6.30
CA PHE A 276 22.02 -4.51 6.46
C PHE A 276 21.11 -4.43 5.22
N ILE A 277 21.71 -4.39 4.03
CA ILE A 277 20.94 -4.38 2.76
C ILE A 277 20.18 -5.69 2.56
N ALA A 278 20.81 -6.84 2.79
CA ALA A 278 20.14 -8.14 2.70
C ALA A 278 18.93 -8.24 3.65
N PHE A 279 19.07 -7.70 4.86
CA PHE A 279 17.98 -7.62 5.81
C PHE A 279 16.84 -6.73 5.30
N LEU A 280 17.13 -5.52 4.79
CA LEU A 280 16.09 -4.63 4.27
C LEU A 280 15.39 -5.21 3.04
N ILE A 281 16.13 -5.92 2.15
CA ILE A 281 15.54 -6.63 1.02
C ILE A 281 14.62 -7.75 1.54
N PHE A 282 15.08 -8.55 2.49
CA PHE A 282 14.25 -9.61 3.08
C PHE A 282 12.99 -9.05 3.72
N TRP A 283 13.12 -7.98 4.51
CA TRP A 283 11.97 -7.29 5.08
C TRP A 283 11.01 -6.77 4.00
N GLY A 284 11.55 -6.13 2.96
CA GLY A 284 10.78 -5.65 1.81
C GLY A 284 10.01 -6.75 1.06
N LEU A 285 10.57 -7.97 0.99
CA LEU A 285 9.90 -9.14 0.42
C LEU A 285 8.74 -9.61 1.29
N VAL A 286 8.99 -9.81 2.60
CA VAL A 286 8.00 -10.45 3.48
C VAL A 286 6.88 -9.50 3.90
N VAL A 287 7.15 -8.19 4.00
CA VAL A 287 6.15 -7.18 4.41
C VAL A 287 5.00 -7.01 3.44
N ILE A 288 5.18 -7.35 2.16
CA ILE A 288 4.15 -7.18 1.12
C ILE A 288 3.59 -8.52 0.62
N ALA A 289 4.29 -9.63 0.84
CA ALA A 289 3.90 -10.94 0.31
C ALA A 289 2.51 -11.39 0.75
N ASP A 290 2.03 -10.95 1.90
CA ASP A 290 0.72 -11.25 2.48
C ASP A 290 -0.42 -10.33 1.99
N SER A 291 -0.12 -9.18 1.38
CA SER A 291 -1.12 -8.19 0.96
C SER A 291 -2.23 -8.76 0.04
N PRO A 292 -1.90 -9.40 -1.10
CA PRO A 292 -2.91 -10.00 -1.96
C PRO A 292 -3.64 -11.17 -1.28
N LEU A 293 -2.98 -11.83 -0.32
CA LEU A 293 -3.53 -12.96 0.41
C LEU A 293 -4.56 -12.52 1.45
N PHE A 294 -4.32 -11.43 2.18
CA PHE A 294 -5.31 -10.86 3.08
C PHE A 294 -6.53 -10.34 2.35
N SER A 295 -6.35 -9.66 1.21
CA SER A 295 -7.45 -9.24 0.35
C SER A 295 -8.28 -10.45 -0.13
N THR A 296 -7.60 -11.55 -0.49
CA THR A 296 -8.24 -12.82 -0.86
C THR A 296 -9.01 -13.43 0.31
N LEU A 297 -8.41 -13.46 1.51
CA LEU A 297 -9.07 -13.98 2.73
C LEU A 297 -10.31 -13.16 3.11
N VAL A 298 -10.24 -11.84 3.03
CA VAL A 298 -11.39 -10.95 3.26
C VAL A 298 -12.50 -11.27 2.25
N ALA A 299 -12.16 -11.37 0.96
CA ALA A 299 -13.11 -11.68 -0.09
C ALA A 299 -13.75 -13.07 0.05
N GLN A 300 -12.99 -14.08 0.49
CA GLN A 300 -13.48 -15.45 0.68
C GLN A 300 -14.36 -15.63 1.91
N ASN A 301 -14.24 -14.76 2.91
CA ASN A 301 -14.99 -14.83 4.16
C ASN A 301 -16.14 -13.81 4.25
N ALA A 302 -16.38 -13.04 3.20
CA ALA A 302 -17.56 -12.21 3.02
C ALA A 302 -18.61 -12.95 2.19
N SER A 303 -19.92 -12.71 2.45
CA SER A 303 -20.96 -13.25 1.58
C SER A 303 -20.88 -12.58 0.19
N PRO A 304 -21.28 -13.28 -0.88
CA PRO A 304 -21.19 -12.78 -2.26
C PRO A 304 -21.84 -11.41 -2.44
N GLU A 305 -22.95 -11.14 -1.73
CA GLU A 305 -23.76 -9.93 -1.84
C GLU A 305 -23.03 -8.67 -1.30
N ILE A 306 -22.17 -8.86 -0.28
CA ILE A 306 -21.49 -7.76 0.40
C ILE A 306 -19.97 -7.78 0.20
N LYS A 307 -19.45 -8.66 -0.65
CA LYS A 307 -18.02 -8.88 -0.87
C LYS A 307 -17.29 -7.58 -1.26
N GLY A 308 -17.84 -6.84 -2.21
CA GLY A 308 -17.29 -5.55 -2.65
C GLY A 308 -17.29 -4.53 -1.52
N THR A 309 -18.41 -4.40 -0.81
CA THR A 309 -18.55 -3.52 0.37
C THR A 309 -17.53 -3.88 1.45
N ALA A 310 -17.39 -5.17 1.75
CA ALA A 310 -16.45 -5.66 2.76
C ALA A 310 -14.98 -5.34 2.42
N LEU A 311 -14.58 -5.54 1.17
CA LEU A 311 -13.24 -5.18 0.68
C LEU A 311 -13.00 -3.66 0.77
N THR A 312 -13.98 -2.85 0.34
CA THR A 312 -13.89 -1.39 0.41
C THR A 312 -13.69 -0.92 1.84
N ILE A 313 -14.51 -1.44 2.77
CA ILE A 313 -14.44 -1.07 4.19
C ILE A 313 -13.09 -1.45 4.79
N VAL A 314 -12.65 -2.68 4.57
CA VAL A 314 -11.36 -3.17 5.09
C VAL A 314 -10.21 -2.35 4.52
N ASN A 315 -10.24 -2.02 3.23
CA ASN A 315 -9.25 -1.14 2.63
C ASN A 315 -9.24 0.25 3.25
N CYS A 316 -10.40 0.90 3.40
CA CYS A 316 -10.48 2.23 3.99
C CYS A 316 -9.94 2.28 5.42
N ILE A 317 -10.31 1.29 6.25
CA ILE A 317 -9.77 1.18 7.62
C ILE A 317 -8.27 0.93 7.58
N GLY A 318 -7.79 0.03 6.71
CA GLY A 318 -6.37 -0.24 6.53
C GLY A 318 -5.59 1.02 6.19
N PHE A 319 -6.04 1.80 5.21
CA PHE A 319 -5.38 3.07 4.86
C PHE A 319 -5.47 4.12 5.98
N ALA A 320 -6.55 4.17 6.75
CA ALA A 320 -6.63 5.03 7.94
C ALA A 320 -5.58 4.64 8.98
N ILE A 321 -5.36 3.35 9.19
CA ILE A 321 -4.33 2.81 10.08
C ILE A 321 -2.93 3.20 9.58
N THR A 322 -2.67 3.23 8.27
CA THR A 322 -1.37 3.67 7.72
C THR A 322 -1.07 5.13 8.06
N ILE A 323 -2.08 6.01 8.06
CA ILE A 323 -1.89 7.40 8.46
C ILE A 323 -1.41 7.48 9.90
N ILE A 324 -2.04 6.71 10.78
CA ILE A 324 -1.69 6.70 12.22
C ILE A 324 -0.26 6.20 12.40
N SER A 325 0.13 5.09 11.77
CA SER A 325 1.46 4.51 11.92
C SER A 325 2.56 5.40 11.34
N ILE A 326 2.34 6.03 10.17
CA ILE A 326 3.27 6.98 9.56
C ILE A 326 3.46 8.19 10.45
N GLN A 327 2.37 8.79 10.96
CA GLN A 327 2.46 9.96 11.82
C GLN A 327 3.09 9.64 13.16
N LEU A 328 2.77 8.47 13.74
CA LEU A 328 3.40 8.03 14.99
C LEU A 328 4.91 7.93 14.84
N LEU A 329 5.40 7.23 13.80
CA LEU A 329 6.83 7.08 13.59
C LEU A 329 7.50 8.43 13.26
N ASN A 330 6.82 9.29 12.49
CA ASN A 330 7.30 10.64 12.19
C ASN A 330 7.47 11.48 13.46
N ILE A 331 6.51 11.44 14.39
CA ILE A 331 6.59 12.12 15.68
C ILE A 331 7.69 11.51 16.55
N MET A 332 7.79 10.18 16.64
CA MET A 332 8.82 9.53 17.46
C MET A 332 10.23 9.93 17.04
N ARG A 333 10.47 10.13 15.73
CA ARG A 333 11.75 10.61 15.22
C ARG A 333 12.11 12.03 15.68
N THR A 334 11.15 12.86 16.01
CA THR A 334 11.44 14.19 16.58
C THR A 334 11.86 14.13 18.06
N TRP A 335 11.51 13.05 18.75
CA TRP A 335 11.81 12.88 20.18
C TRP A 335 13.10 12.10 20.43
N THR A 336 13.49 11.23 19.49
CA THR A 336 14.68 10.39 19.66
C THR A 336 15.32 10.03 18.32
N SER A 337 16.65 9.92 18.32
CA SER A 337 17.43 9.38 17.21
C SER A 337 17.60 7.85 17.29
N SER A 338 16.98 7.20 18.26
CA SER A 338 17.12 5.76 18.48
C SER A 338 16.44 4.93 17.38
N ASN A 339 17.14 3.93 16.85
CA ASN A 339 16.60 3.01 15.86
C ASN A 339 15.58 2.03 16.46
N PHE A 340 15.39 1.98 17.78
CA PHE A 340 14.33 1.21 18.43
C PHE A 340 12.92 1.65 18.06
N ILE A 341 12.74 2.86 17.52
CA ILE A 341 11.44 3.33 17.04
C ILE A 341 10.80 2.40 15.98
N TYR A 342 11.61 1.72 15.19
CA TYR A 342 11.09 0.81 14.15
C TYR A 342 10.44 -0.45 14.73
N MET A 343 10.71 -0.82 15.99
CA MET A 343 10.00 -1.92 16.68
C MET A 343 8.51 -1.65 16.85
N VAL A 344 8.09 -0.37 16.86
CA VAL A 344 6.67 0.00 16.95
C VAL A 344 5.87 -0.57 15.77
N LEU A 345 6.53 -0.82 14.64
CA LEU A 345 5.90 -1.44 13.49
C LEU A 345 5.43 -2.89 13.78
N ALA A 346 6.03 -3.58 14.76
CA ALA A 346 5.62 -4.93 15.16
C ALA A 346 4.22 -4.99 15.81
N ILE A 347 3.71 -3.88 16.33
CA ILE A 347 2.39 -3.83 17.01
C ILE A 347 1.29 -4.35 16.09
N GLY A 348 1.26 -3.88 14.84
CA GLY A 348 0.26 -4.32 13.86
C GLY A 348 0.34 -5.82 13.56
N PRO A 349 1.49 -6.33 13.08
CA PRO A 349 1.70 -7.76 12.85
C PRO A 349 1.36 -8.64 14.07
N ILE A 350 1.77 -8.25 15.28
CA ILE A 350 1.44 -9.01 16.50
C ILE A 350 -0.07 -9.13 16.66
N LEU A 351 -0.81 -8.02 16.58
CA LEU A 351 -2.27 -8.03 16.71
C LEU A 351 -2.94 -8.83 15.58
N GLY A 352 -2.43 -8.71 14.34
CA GLY A 352 -2.88 -9.49 13.20
C GLY A 352 -2.67 -10.99 13.37
N LEU A 353 -1.49 -11.41 13.84
CA LEU A 353 -1.16 -12.80 14.12
C LEU A 353 -2.05 -13.39 15.24
N LEU A 354 -2.26 -12.65 16.34
CA LEU A 354 -3.16 -13.04 17.41
C LEU A 354 -4.60 -13.25 16.90
N ALA A 355 -5.09 -12.37 16.04
CA ALA A 355 -6.40 -12.51 15.43
C ALA A 355 -6.51 -13.75 14.54
N LEU A 356 -5.46 -14.07 13.76
CA LEU A 356 -5.41 -15.27 12.92
C LEU A 356 -5.33 -16.57 13.71
N LEU A 357 -4.71 -16.55 14.90
CA LEU A 357 -4.58 -17.70 15.81
C LEU A 357 -5.82 -17.94 16.66
N SER A 358 -6.66 -16.91 16.86
CA SER A 358 -7.81 -17.01 17.75
C SER A 358 -8.72 -18.16 17.30
N LYS A 359 -8.81 -19.19 18.16
CA LYS A 359 -9.68 -20.35 17.99
C LYS A 359 -11.14 -19.91 18.15
N LYS A 360 -12.06 -20.50 17.39
CA LYS A 360 -13.51 -20.35 17.53
C LYS A 360 -13.94 -20.56 19.00
N PRO A 361 -14.82 -19.74 19.55
CA PRO A 361 -15.74 -20.29 20.56
C PRO A 361 -16.59 -21.35 19.81
N HIS A 362 -16.55 -22.57 20.27
CA HIS A 362 -17.54 -23.59 19.96
C HIS A 362 -18.89 -23.07 20.47
N LEU A 363 -19.60 -22.33 19.62
CA LEU A 363 -21.05 -22.27 19.75
C LEU A 363 -21.54 -23.58 19.12
N GLU A 364 -21.76 -24.57 19.98
CA GLU A 364 -22.59 -25.72 19.66
C GLU A 364 -23.84 -25.22 18.93
N GLN A 365 -24.03 -25.70 17.72
CA GLN A 365 -25.33 -25.75 17.09
C GLN A 365 -26.23 -26.59 18.02
N LYS A 366 -26.90 -25.94 18.95
CA LYS A 366 -28.14 -26.49 19.48
C LYS A 366 -29.18 -26.34 18.40
N ARG A 367 -29.63 -27.51 17.95
CA ARG A 367 -30.71 -27.80 17.00
C ARG A 367 -31.98 -26.99 17.29
#